data_667b31e8e25a7ad309c88749d46ef85a
#
_entry.id   667b31e8e25a7ad309c88749d46ef85a
#
_cell.length_a   1.000
_cell.length_b   1.000
_cell.length_c   1.000
_cell.angle_alpha   90.00
_cell.angle_beta   90.00
_cell.angle_gamma   90.00
#
_symmetry.space_group_name_H-M   'P 1'
#
loop_
_entity.id
_entity.type
_entity.pdbx_description
1 polymer ?
#
loop_
_entity_poly.entity_id
_entity_poly.type
_entity_poly.pdbx_seq_one_letter_code
_entity_poly.pdbx_strand_id
1 'polypeptide(L)'
;MKVLVVGSGGREHAICWKLSKSPKVDKIYCAPGNAGIAELAECVDIKAMEFEKLVAFAKENSIDLTVIGMDDPLVGGVVDVFEAEGLRVFGPRKNAAILEGSKAFSKDLMKKYNIPTAAYETFTSAKEAKKYLETAEYPIVLKADGLALGKGVLICENKELSLIHISEPTRPLY
;
A
#
# COMPACT_ATOMS: atom_id res chain seq x y z
N MET A 1 -1.24 11.63 24.87
CA MET A 1 -1.18 11.91 23.40
C MET A 1 -2.47 11.48 22.75
N LYS A 2 -3.01 12.29 21.85
CA LYS A 2 -4.08 11.91 20.93
C LYS A 2 -3.46 11.37 19.64
N VAL A 3 -3.84 10.18 19.22
CA VAL A 3 -3.30 9.52 18.03
C VAL A 3 -4.43 9.27 17.01
N LEU A 4 -4.19 9.61 15.76
CA LEU A 4 -5.03 9.23 14.63
C LEU A 4 -4.38 8.06 13.88
N VAL A 5 -5.10 6.96 13.68
CA VAL A 5 -4.69 5.84 12.83
C VAL A 5 -5.49 5.88 11.54
N VAL A 6 -4.82 5.88 10.39
CA VAL A 6 -5.49 5.91 9.08
C VAL A 6 -5.51 4.50 8.49
N GLY A 7 -6.72 4.00 8.26
CA GLY A 7 -7.00 2.70 7.68
C GLY A 7 -8.15 1.96 8.34
N SER A 8 -8.41 0.73 7.90
CA SER A 8 -9.59 -0.05 8.33
C SER A 8 -9.36 -1.56 8.41
N GLY A 9 -8.15 -2.03 8.25
CA GLY A 9 -7.81 -3.45 8.21
C GLY A 9 -7.31 -4.03 9.53
N GLY A 10 -6.84 -5.28 9.48
CA GLY A 10 -6.27 -5.98 10.64
C GLY A 10 -4.97 -5.36 11.14
N ARG A 11 -4.17 -4.75 10.25
CA ARG A 11 -2.95 -4.00 10.64
C ARG A 11 -3.30 -2.81 11.53
N GLU A 12 -4.27 -2.01 11.13
CA GLU A 12 -4.72 -0.84 11.88
C GLU A 12 -5.39 -1.25 13.19
N HIS A 13 -6.13 -2.36 13.21
CA HIS A 13 -6.67 -2.92 14.44
C HIS A 13 -5.55 -3.30 15.43
N ALA A 14 -4.52 -4.00 14.96
CA ALA A 14 -3.36 -4.36 15.79
C ALA A 14 -2.60 -3.12 16.30
N ILE A 15 -2.47 -2.08 15.47
CA ILE A 15 -1.87 -0.79 15.87
C ILE A 15 -2.72 -0.13 16.96
N CYS A 16 -4.04 -0.01 16.78
CA CYS A 16 -4.95 0.56 17.77
C CYS A 16 -4.90 -0.23 19.10
N TRP A 17 -4.91 -1.57 19.02
CA TRP A 17 -4.77 -2.42 20.19
C TRP A 17 -3.45 -2.17 20.93
N LYS A 18 -2.33 -2.07 20.20
CA LYS A 18 -1.03 -1.80 20.82
C LYS A 18 -0.98 -0.40 21.44
N LEU A 19 -1.51 0.60 20.76
CA LEU A 19 -1.60 1.97 21.26
C LEU A 19 -2.45 2.07 22.53
N SER A 20 -3.56 1.31 22.63
CA SER A 20 -4.42 1.30 23.83
C SER A 20 -3.74 0.77 25.09
N LYS A 21 -2.62 0.05 24.96
CA LYS A 21 -1.80 -0.41 26.08
C LYS A 21 -0.72 0.58 26.50
N SER A 22 -0.55 1.68 25.77
CA SER A 22 0.50 2.65 26.05
C SER A 22 0.03 3.69 27.07
N PRO A 23 0.76 3.90 28.19
CA PRO A 23 0.41 4.94 29.15
C PRO A 23 0.62 6.37 28.61
N LYS A 24 1.20 6.51 27.41
CA LYS A 24 1.42 7.80 26.75
C LYS A 24 0.26 8.20 25.85
N VAL A 25 -0.70 7.31 25.59
CA VAL A 25 -1.83 7.53 24.67
C VAL A 25 -3.11 7.69 25.49
N ASP A 26 -3.71 8.85 25.39
CA ASP A 26 -4.93 9.19 26.12
C ASP A 26 -6.18 8.95 25.27
N LYS A 27 -6.06 9.11 23.93
CA LYS A 27 -7.17 8.97 23.00
C LYS A 27 -6.66 8.45 21.64
N ILE A 28 -7.41 7.51 21.08
CA ILE A 28 -7.16 6.95 19.75
C ILE A 28 -8.37 7.26 18.89
N TYR A 29 -8.12 7.80 17.68
CA TYR A 29 -9.06 7.91 16.59
C TYR A 29 -8.62 6.99 15.46
N CYS A 30 -9.55 6.46 14.69
CA CYS A 30 -9.25 5.68 13.51
C CYS A 30 -10.13 6.08 12.33
N ALA A 31 -9.55 6.34 11.17
CA ALA A 31 -10.26 6.80 9.97
C ALA A 31 -9.99 5.87 8.76
N PRO A 32 -11.01 5.21 8.21
CA PRO A 32 -12.38 5.13 8.71
C PRO A 32 -12.58 4.15 9.88
N GLY A 33 -11.62 3.24 10.14
CA GLY A 33 -11.75 2.18 11.13
C GLY A 33 -12.68 1.05 10.70
N ASN A 34 -13.04 0.20 11.65
CA ASN A 34 -14.00 -0.90 11.49
C ASN A 34 -14.63 -1.26 12.84
N ALA A 35 -15.58 -2.19 12.86
CA ALA A 35 -16.30 -2.57 14.07
C ALA A 35 -15.39 -3.09 15.22
N GLY A 36 -14.34 -3.85 14.90
CA GLY A 36 -13.38 -4.32 15.93
C GLY A 36 -12.50 -3.18 16.46
N ILE A 37 -12.14 -2.22 15.60
CA ILE A 37 -11.39 -1.03 16.00
C ILE A 37 -12.23 -0.13 16.91
N ALA A 38 -13.55 -0.06 16.68
CA ALA A 38 -14.46 0.75 17.48
C ALA A 38 -14.52 0.36 18.98
N GLU A 39 -14.09 -0.85 19.33
CA GLU A 39 -13.94 -1.27 20.73
C GLU A 39 -12.72 -0.62 21.42
N LEU A 40 -11.76 -0.11 20.66
CA LEU A 40 -10.46 0.41 21.14
C LEU A 40 -10.27 1.89 20.84
N ALA A 41 -10.92 2.41 19.82
CA ALA A 41 -10.72 3.74 19.27
C ALA A 41 -12.05 4.35 18.81
N GLU A 42 -12.10 5.66 18.72
CA GLU A 42 -13.22 6.36 18.09
C GLU A 42 -13.05 6.32 16.57
N CYS A 43 -13.96 5.63 15.88
CA CYS A 43 -13.97 5.59 14.43
C CYS A 43 -14.55 6.88 13.84
N VAL A 44 -13.88 7.44 12.84
CA VAL A 44 -14.24 8.70 12.18
C VAL A 44 -14.55 8.40 10.71
N ASP A 45 -15.72 8.81 10.23
CA ASP A 45 -16.15 8.58 8.85
C ASP A 45 -15.40 9.50 7.86
N ILE A 46 -14.09 9.29 7.75
CA ILE A 46 -13.22 9.90 6.74
C ILE A 46 -12.45 8.78 6.06
N LYS A 47 -12.55 8.71 4.73
CA LYS A 47 -11.84 7.71 3.95
C LYS A 47 -10.33 7.96 3.94
N ALA A 48 -9.54 6.90 3.88
CA ALA A 48 -8.08 6.98 3.94
C ALA A 48 -7.42 7.83 2.83
N MET A 49 -8.11 8.01 1.69
CA MET A 49 -7.64 8.84 0.57
C MET A 49 -8.16 10.28 0.61
N GLU A 50 -8.94 10.67 1.60
CA GLU A 50 -9.46 12.05 1.75
C GLU A 50 -8.48 12.91 2.57
N PHE A 51 -7.29 13.16 2.02
CA PHE A 51 -6.16 13.77 2.74
C PHE A 51 -6.49 15.12 3.38
N GLU A 52 -7.21 15.99 2.67
CA GLU A 52 -7.60 17.29 3.17
C GLU A 52 -8.51 17.19 4.41
N LYS A 53 -9.43 16.23 4.40
CA LYS A 53 -10.32 15.99 5.55
C LYS A 53 -9.55 15.40 6.73
N LEU A 54 -8.60 14.48 6.46
CA LEU A 54 -7.74 13.92 7.50
C LEU A 54 -6.89 15.00 8.18
N VAL A 55 -6.32 15.92 7.38
CA VAL A 55 -5.54 17.07 7.88
C VAL A 55 -6.43 18.00 8.70
N ALA A 56 -7.61 18.37 8.20
CA ALA A 56 -8.55 19.23 8.92
C ALA A 56 -8.92 18.59 10.27
N PHE A 57 -9.31 17.32 10.27
CA PHE A 57 -9.62 16.58 11.48
C PHE A 57 -8.45 16.57 12.47
N ALA A 58 -7.23 16.32 11.99
CA ALA A 58 -6.05 16.30 12.84
C ALA A 58 -5.78 17.64 13.53
N LYS A 59 -5.98 18.76 12.80
CA LYS A 59 -5.86 20.12 13.36
C LYS A 59 -6.96 20.43 14.37
N GLU A 60 -8.22 20.21 14.01
CA GLU A 60 -9.39 20.50 14.83
C GLU A 60 -9.39 19.73 16.15
N ASN A 61 -8.92 18.48 16.13
CA ASN A 61 -8.87 17.62 17.30
C ASN A 61 -7.53 17.66 18.05
N SER A 62 -6.58 18.49 17.59
CA SER A 62 -5.24 18.60 18.17
C SER A 62 -4.56 17.22 18.27
N ILE A 63 -4.48 16.52 17.16
CA ILE A 63 -3.82 15.20 17.07
C ILE A 63 -2.31 15.37 17.23
N ASP A 64 -1.72 14.67 18.18
CA ASP A 64 -0.28 14.71 18.44
C ASP A 64 0.54 13.88 17.46
N LEU A 65 -0.04 12.81 16.92
CA LEU A 65 0.62 11.91 15.98
C LEU A 65 -0.41 11.22 15.09
N THR A 66 -0.18 11.22 13.78
CA THR A 66 -0.95 10.40 12.83
C THR A 66 -0.11 9.20 12.38
N VAL A 67 -0.71 8.02 12.35
CA VAL A 67 -0.08 6.77 11.89
C VAL A 67 -0.82 6.27 10.66
N ILE A 68 -0.11 6.09 9.56
CA ILE A 68 -0.68 5.60 8.31
C ILE A 68 -0.46 4.08 8.24
N GLY A 69 -1.55 3.31 8.26
CA GLY A 69 -1.50 1.85 8.26
C GLY A 69 -1.68 1.19 6.88
N MET A 70 -2.16 1.95 5.89
CA MET A 70 -2.48 1.47 4.53
C MET A 70 -1.44 1.90 3.49
N ASP A 71 -1.27 1.08 2.46
CA ASP A 71 -0.31 1.33 1.39
C ASP A 71 -0.78 2.42 0.41
N ASP A 72 -2.07 2.41 0.02
CA ASP A 72 -2.64 3.36 -0.94
C ASP A 72 -2.44 4.84 -0.54
N PRO A 73 -2.76 5.28 0.70
CA PRO A 73 -2.50 6.64 1.12
C PRO A 73 -1.01 7.01 1.13
N LEU A 74 -0.13 6.07 1.49
CA LEU A 74 1.32 6.28 1.50
C LEU A 74 1.84 6.55 0.08
N VAL A 75 1.46 5.69 -0.87
CA VAL A 75 1.79 5.86 -2.29
C VAL A 75 1.14 7.12 -2.87
N GLY A 76 -0.06 7.49 -2.38
CA GLY A 76 -0.75 8.72 -2.71
C GLY A 76 -0.03 9.99 -2.21
N GLY A 77 0.81 9.88 -1.17
CA GLY A 77 1.60 10.99 -0.63
C GLY A 77 0.98 11.67 0.60
N VAL A 78 0.14 10.97 1.35
CA VAL A 78 -0.49 11.51 2.57
C VAL A 78 0.52 12.06 3.57
N VAL A 79 1.69 11.41 3.69
CA VAL A 79 2.76 11.86 4.62
C VAL A 79 3.29 13.23 4.21
N ASP A 80 3.54 13.42 2.92
CA ASP A 80 4.01 14.71 2.38
C ASP A 80 2.99 15.83 2.64
N VAL A 81 1.69 15.52 2.53
CA VAL A 81 0.60 16.48 2.82
C VAL A 81 0.57 16.86 4.30
N PHE A 82 0.65 15.87 5.21
CA PHE A 82 0.67 16.14 6.65
C PHE A 82 1.89 16.94 7.09
N GLU A 83 3.07 16.60 6.56
CA GLU A 83 4.31 17.32 6.87
C GLU A 83 4.29 18.76 6.35
N ALA A 84 3.72 19.00 5.17
CA ALA A 84 3.56 20.36 4.62
C ALA A 84 2.68 21.24 5.51
N GLU A 85 1.75 20.64 6.26
CA GLU A 85 0.86 21.31 7.21
C GLU A 85 1.44 21.36 8.66
N GLY A 86 2.71 20.95 8.84
CA GLY A 86 3.39 20.94 10.12
C GLY A 86 2.87 19.88 11.11
N LEU A 87 2.10 18.89 10.64
CA LEU A 87 1.54 17.84 11.45
C LEU A 87 2.50 16.65 11.56
N ARG A 88 2.61 16.08 12.75
CA ARG A 88 3.44 14.89 12.97
C ARG A 88 2.75 13.65 12.41
N VAL A 89 3.45 12.93 11.54
CA VAL A 89 2.95 11.75 10.90
C VAL A 89 4.01 10.64 10.89
N PHE A 90 3.58 9.40 11.02
CA PHE A 90 4.42 8.22 10.90
C PHE A 90 4.04 7.44 9.64
N GLY A 91 4.99 7.33 8.73
CA GLY A 91 4.91 6.62 7.46
C GLY A 91 6.00 7.09 6.50
N PRO A 92 6.29 6.34 5.43
CA PRO A 92 7.19 6.79 4.39
C PRO A 92 6.56 7.91 3.54
N ARG A 93 7.38 8.88 3.12
CA ARG A 93 6.99 9.86 2.10
C ARG A 93 6.73 9.16 0.76
N LYS A 94 6.02 9.83 -0.13
CA LYS A 94 5.66 9.30 -1.46
C LYS A 94 6.85 8.76 -2.24
N ASN A 95 8.00 9.45 -2.21
CA ASN A 95 9.22 9.05 -2.90
C ASN A 95 9.84 7.74 -2.35
N ALA A 96 9.56 7.37 -1.11
CA ALA A 96 9.97 6.10 -0.52
C ALA A 96 8.87 5.04 -0.60
N ALA A 97 7.60 5.45 -0.50
CA ALA A 97 6.44 4.56 -0.62
C ALA A 97 6.33 3.88 -1.99
N ILE A 98 6.99 4.41 -3.03
CA ILE A 98 7.08 3.80 -4.36
C ILE A 98 7.73 2.40 -4.32
N LEU A 99 8.52 2.09 -3.30
CA LEU A 99 9.07 0.73 -3.10
C LEU A 99 7.96 -0.32 -2.96
N GLU A 100 6.82 0.02 -2.38
CA GLU A 100 5.63 -0.82 -2.33
C GLU A 100 4.73 -0.56 -3.55
N GLY A 101 4.67 0.69 -3.99
CA GLY A 101 3.79 1.14 -5.06
C GLY A 101 4.15 0.65 -6.47
N SER A 102 5.41 0.28 -6.72
CA SER A 102 5.88 -0.23 -8.02
C SER A 102 6.83 -1.40 -7.85
N LYS A 103 6.42 -2.54 -8.37
CA LYS A 103 7.24 -3.77 -8.40
C LYS A 103 8.44 -3.62 -9.32
N ALA A 104 8.25 -2.96 -10.45
CA ALA A 104 9.32 -2.66 -11.39
C ALA A 104 10.39 -1.79 -10.74
N PHE A 105 10.00 -0.68 -10.10
CA PHE A 105 10.92 0.19 -9.38
C PHE A 105 11.70 -0.57 -8.30
N SER A 106 11.02 -1.39 -7.49
CA SER A 106 11.68 -2.16 -6.43
C SER A 106 12.68 -3.16 -6.99
N LYS A 107 12.35 -3.83 -8.09
CA LYS A 107 13.26 -4.76 -8.76
C LYS A 107 14.50 -4.05 -9.33
N ASP A 108 14.30 -2.90 -9.98
CA ASP A 108 15.39 -2.08 -10.51
C ASP A 108 16.31 -1.58 -9.39
N LEU A 109 15.74 -1.16 -8.26
CA LEU A 109 16.50 -0.77 -7.08
C LEU A 109 17.33 -1.94 -6.54
N MET A 110 16.72 -3.12 -6.40
CA MET A 110 17.42 -4.33 -5.94
C MET A 110 18.59 -4.68 -6.87
N LYS A 111 18.37 -4.59 -8.18
CA LYS A 111 19.42 -4.82 -9.20
C LYS A 111 20.54 -3.78 -9.07
N LYS A 112 20.19 -2.51 -8.93
CA LYS A 112 21.13 -1.39 -8.79
C LYS A 112 22.07 -1.54 -7.58
N TYR A 113 21.53 -2.03 -6.47
CA TYR A 113 22.27 -2.14 -5.21
C TYR A 113 22.71 -3.58 -4.89
N ASN A 114 22.63 -4.51 -5.86
CA ASN A 114 23.01 -5.91 -5.70
C ASN A 114 22.27 -6.63 -4.54
N ILE A 115 21.01 -6.24 -4.29
CA ILE A 115 20.16 -6.92 -3.31
C ILE A 115 19.66 -8.23 -3.93
N PRO A 116 19.87 -9.40 -3.26
CA PRO A 116 19.42 -10.68 -3.80
C PRO A 116 17.92 -10.70 -4.11
N THR A 117 17.59 -11.05 -5.33
CA THR A 117 16.21 -11.19 -5.81
C THR A 117 16.16 -12.14 -7.01
N ALA A 118 14.98 -12.74 -7.27
CA ALA A 118 14.80 -13.56 -8.46
C ALA A 118 14.97 -12.73 -9.74
N ALA A 119 15.41 -13.38 -10.82
CA ALA A 119 15.46 -12.77 -12.15
C ALA A 119 14.09 -12.18 -12.54
N TYR A 120 14.10 -11.10 -13.29
CA TYR A 120 12.89 -10.41 -13.72
C TYR A 120 13.13 -9.65 -15.03
N GLU A 121 12.05 -9.41 -15.75
CA GLU A 121 11.97 -8.48 -16.86
C GLU A 121 10.71 -7.64 -16.73
N THR A 122 10.78 -6.40 -17.20
CA THR A 122 9.64 -5.46 -17.14
C THR A 122 9.25 -5.06 -18.55
N PHE A 123 7.95 -5.12 -18.85
CA PHE A 123 7.40 -4.81 -20.15
C PHE A 123 6.28 -3.78 -20.04
N THR A 124 6.28 -2.81 -20.95
CA THR A 124 5.19 -1.84 -21.11
C THR A 124 4.27 -2.20 -22.30
N SER A 125 4.66 -3.23 -23.07
CA SER A 125 3.95 -3.70 -24.24
C SER A 125 3.66 -5.20 -24.14
N ALA A 126 2.40 -5.59 -24.34
CA ALA A 126 2.01 -6.99 -24.41
C ALA A 126 2.75 -7.76 -25.55
N LYS A 127 3.08 -7.08 -26.66
CA LYS A 127 3.82 -7.67 -27.76
C LYS A 127 5.24 -8.08 -27.35
N GLU A 128 5.92 -7.22 -26.61
CA GLU A 128 7.28 -7.50 -26.13
C GLU A 128 7.27 -8.59 -25.05
N ALA A 129 6.31 -8.53 -24.15
CA ALA A 129 6.12 -9.57 -23.14
C ALA A 129 5.89 -10.95 -23.78
N LYS A 130 5.00 -11.04 -24.80
CA LYS A 130 4.76 -12.28 -25.53
C LYS A 130 6.01 -12.82 -26.21
N LYS A 131 6.81 -11.94 -26.83
CA LYS A 131 8.07 -12.33 -27.46
C LYS A 131 9.06 -12.91 -26.45
N TYR A 132 9.17 -12.30 -25.26
CA TYR A 132 10.01 -12.83 -24.17
C TYR A 132 9.54 -14.23 -23.72
N LEU A 133 8.23 -14.43 -23.61
CA LEU A 133 7.65 -15.70 -23.19
C LEU A 133 7.89 -16.87 -24.19
N GLU A 134 8.30 -16.58 -25.43
CA GLU A 134 8.65 -17.61 -26.40
C GLU A 134 9.88 -18.40 -25.99
N THR A 135 10.81 -17.78 -25.27
CA THR A 135 12.08 -18.34 -24.85
C THR A 135 12.25 -18.46 -23.35
N ALA A 136 11.25 -18.07 -22.57
CA ALA A 136 11.29 -18.10 -21.12
C ALA A 136 11.24 -19.53 -20.57
N GLU A 137 11.96 -19.77 -19.47
CA GLU A 137 11.87 -21.02 -18.71
C GLU A 137 10.67 -20.97 -17.75
N TYR A 138 9.97 -22.08 -17.61
CA TYR A 138 8.79 -22.19 -16.75
C TYR A 138 9.08 -23.04 -15.50
N PRO A 139 8.38 -22.78 -14.34
CA PRO A 139 7.29 -21.83 -14.16
C PRO A 139 7.75 -20.38 -14.10
N ILE A 140 6.91 -19.45 -14.56
CA ILE A 140 7.12 -18.01 -14.41
C ILE A 140 5.99 -17.34 -13.62
N VAL A 141 6.28 -16.15 -13.08
CA VAL A 141 5.28 -15.36 -12.37
C VAL A 141 5.07 -14.04 -13.09
N LEU A 142 3.86 -13.85 -13.61
CA LEU A 142 3.41 -12.59 -14.16
C LEU A 142 2.85 -11.70 -13.06
N LYS A 143 3.29 -10.45 -13.02
CA LYS A 143 2.82 -9.48 -12.02
C LYS A 143 2.42 -8.18 -12.70
N ALA A 144 1.21 -7.70 -12.43
CA ALA A 144 0.86 -6.34 -12.75
C ALA A 144 1.69 -5.39 -11.89
N ASP A 145 2.22 -4.30 -12.47
CA ASP A 145 2.87 -3.24 -11.70
C ASP A 145 1.82 -2.40 -10.98
N GLY A 146 2.21 -1.81 -9.84
CA GLY A 146 1.31 -1.06 -8.97
C GLY A 146 0.68 -1.87 -7.84
N LEU A 147 -0.15 -1.18 -7.05
CA LEU A 147 -0.93 -1.78 -5.97
C LEU A 147 -2.11 -2.57 -6.56
N ALA A 148 -2.21 -3.84 -6.23
CA ALA A 148 -3.24 -4.74 -6.76
C ALA A 148 -3.90 -5.60 -5.68
N LEU A 149 -3.77 -5.23 -4.40
CA LEU A 149 -4.36 -5.92 -3.25
C LEU A 149 -4.12 -7.46 -3.26
N GLY A 150 -2.92 -7.87 -3.69
CA GLY A 150 -2.55 -9.28 -3.83
C GLY A 150 -3.17 -10.02 -5.02
N LYS A 151 -3.93 -9.35 -5.88
CA LYS A 151 -4.68 -9.98 -7.00
C LYS A 151 -4.00 -9.86 -8.36
N GLY A 152 -2.94 -9.07 -8.48
CA GLY A 152 -2.20 -8.84 -9.73
C GLY A 152 -1.03 -9.80 -9.94
N VAL A 153 -1.09 -11.04 -9.44
CA VAL A 153 -0.01 -12.02 -9.54
C VAL A 153 -0.55 -13.35 -10.06
N LEU A 154 0.06 -13.87 -11.12
CA LEU A 154 -0.31 -15.12 -11.76
C LEU A 154 0.93 -16.01 -11.89
N ILE A 155 0.83 -17.24 -11.41
CA ILE A 155 1.86 -18.27 -11.59
C ILE A 155 1.47 -19.06 -12.83
N CYS A 156 2.34 -19.05 -13.85
CA CYS A 156 2.13 -19.72 -15.12
C CYS A 156 3.10 -20.88 -15.22
N GLU A 157 2.59 -22.09 -15.25
CA GLU A 157 3.39 -23.33 -15.32
C GLU A 157 3.84 -23.65 -16.75
N ASN A 158 3.21 -23.03 -17.74
CA ASN A 158 3.52 -23.22 -19.15
C ASN A 158 3.24 -21.96 -19.97
N LYS A 159 3.68 -22.00 -21.25
CA LYS A 159 3.58 -20.87 -22.17
C LYS A 159 2.11 -20.52 -22.50
N GLU A 160 1.26 -21.49 -22.69
CA GLU A 160 -0.15 -21.27 -23.05
C GLU A 160 -0.86 -20.44 -21.97
N LEU A 161 -0.71 -20.79 -20.69
CA LEU A 161 -1.29 -20.04 -19.57
C LEU A 161 -0.79 -18.60 -19.52
N SER A 162 0.50 -18.38 -19.75
CA SER A 162 1.07 -17.03 -19.74
C SER A 162 0.54 -16.16 -20.86
N LEU A 163 0.37 -16.72 -22.06
CA LEU A 163 -0.14 -16.02 -23.23
C LEU A 163 -1.62 -15.66 -23.10
N ILE A 164 -2.45 -16.53 -22.56
CA ILE A 164 -3.87 -16.27 -22.29
C ILE A 164 -4.01 -15.05 -21.37
N HIS A 165 -3.29 -15.05 -20.25
CA HIS A 165 -3.39 -13.98 -19.25
C HIS A 165 -2.88 -12.61 -19.74
N ILE A 166 -1.91 -12.57 -20.66
CA ILE A 166 -1.47 -11.31 -21.28
C ILE A 166 -2.42 -10.86 -22.38
N SER A 167 -3.05 -11.80 -23.10
CA SER A 167 -3.93 -11.47 -24.23
C SER A 167 -5.33 -11.08 -23.80
N GLU A 168 -5.83 -11.73 -22.76
CA GLU A 168 -7.18 -11.55 -22.21
C GLU A 168 -7.08 -11.31 -20.70
N PRO A 169 -6.61 -10.12 -20.27
CA PRO A 169 -6.56 -9.82 -18.86
C PRO A 169 -8.00 -9.76 -18.33
N THR A 170 -8.47 -10.86 -17.75
CA THR A 170 -9.70 -10.87 -16.98
C THR A 170 -9.50 -9.93 -15.80
N ARG A 171 -9.99 -8.68 -15.93
CA ARG A 171 -10.16 -7.82 -14.77
C ARG A 171 -11.27 -8.44 -13.93
N PRO A 172 -11.02 -8.82 -12.68
CA PRO A 172 -12.12 -9.18 -11.80
C PRO A 172 -13.09 -8.01 -11.76
N LEU A 173 -14.34 -8.25 -12.13
CA LEU A 173 -15.43 -7.29 -11.96
C LEU A 173 -15.77 -7.24 -10.46
N TYR A 174 -15.16 -6.33 -9.74
CA TYR A 174 -15.62 -5.92 -8.40
C TYR A 174 -15.48 -4.42 -8.23
#